data_bee4a7f4a6237d965e825581e07317ad
#
_entry.id   bee4a7f4a6237d965e825581e07317ad
#
_cell.length_a   1.000
_cell.length_b   1.000
_cell.length_c   1.000
_cell.angle_alpha   90.00
_cell.angle_beta   90.00
_cell.angle_gamma   90.00
#
_symmetry.space_group_name_H-M   'P 1'
#
loop_
_entity.id
_entity.type
_entity.pdbx_description
1 polymer ?
#
loop_
_entity_poly.entity_id
_entity_poly.type
_entity_poly.pdbx_seq_one_letter_code
_entity_poly.pdbx_strand_id
1 'polypeptide(L)'
;MEAVDAVVIGAGFAGLRALYRLRQMGKKVAVLEASEGVGGVWFHNAYPGARCDVESYDYSYSFSPELEQEWRWSERYATQPEILRYINHVADRFDLRKDIHFSTFMEEARYDEKAARWVIKSKDGRVWSAQYFVMCVGQLSTTKAPNYPGQSDFKGEVIHSGKWPKHEVTYDGKHVAIIGTGSSGMQMTPVIAQQAKHLTVFQRTPNYSIPAANAPVTDEEDAQVKAHYRERRDRAWNSATGLGFMPNKTSALDVTPEEREKAYEASWNRLGFGFALTYFDILLNKQAN
;
A
#
# COMPACT_ATOMS: atom_id res chain seq x y z
N MET A 1 8.10 32.39 -8.77
CA MET A 1 8.80 31.10 -8.95
C MET A 1 9.69 30.88 -7.73
N GLU A 2 9.49 29.78 -7.04
CA GLU A 2 10.29 29.40 -5.87
C GLU A 2 11.48 28.54 -6.31
N ALA A 3 12.70 28.87 -5.83
CA ALA A 3 13.89 28.08 -6.12
C ALA A 3 14.21 27.15 -4.95
N VAL A 4 14.29 25.84 -5.26
CA VAL A 4 14.62 24.75 -4.34
C VAL A 4 15.67 23.83 -4.97
N ASP A 5 16.29 22.95 -4.18
CA ASP A 5 17.20 21.95 -4.74
C ASP A 5 16.42 20.80 -5.39
N ALA A 6 15.33 20.38 -4.74
CA ALA A 6 14.52 19.27 -5.23
C ALA A 6 13.01 19.54 -5.09
N VAL A 7 12.24 19.12 -6.09
CA VAL A 7 10.78 18.98 -6.00
C VAL A 7 10.42 17.48 -6.01
N VAL A 8 9.62 17.08 -5.04
CA VAL A 8 9.09 15.71 -4.92
C VAL A 8 7.59 15.73 -5.17
N ILE A 9 7.08 14.83 -5.99
CA ILE A 9 5.64 14.73 -6.28
C ILE A 9 5.03 13.56 -5.51
N GLY A 10 4.11 13.89 -4.62
CA GLY A 10 3.37 12.95 -3.77
C GLY A 10 3.95 12.83 -2.36
N ALA A 11 3.07 12.76 -1.35
CA ALA A 11 3.40 12.60 0.07
C ALA A 11 2.91 11.25 0.64
N GLY A 12 2.97 10.19 -0.17
CA GLY A 12 2.85 8.80 0.29
C GLY A 12 4.16 8.29 0.91
N PHE A 13 4.27 6.98 1.15
CA PHE A 13 5.48 6.35 1.70
C PHE A 13 6.77 6.79 0.98
N ALA A 14 6.78 6.71 -0.35
CA ALA A 14 7.98 7.06 -1.13
C ALA A 14 8.36 8.54 -0.99
N GLY A 15 7.36 9.45 -1.05
CA GLY A 15 7.59 10.88 -1.00
C GLY A 15 8.09 11.36 0.37
N LEU A 16 7.50 10.87 1.46
CA LEU A 16 7.98 11.18 2.81
C LEU A 16 9.41 10.67 3.03
N ARG A 17 9.72 9.47 2.52
CA ARG A 17 11.09 8.93 2.58
C ARG A 17 12.08 9.75 1.77
N ALA A 18 11.69 10.18 0.57
CA ALA A 18 12.51 11.04 -0.29
C ALA A 18 12.77 12.39 0.38
N LEU A 19 11.73 13.05 0.91
CA LEU A 19 11.83 14.30 1.64
C LEU A 19 12.79 14.17 2.82
N TYR A 20 12.58 13.18 3.69
CA TYR A 20 13.45 12.93 4.84
C TYR A 20 14.91 12.78 4.42
N ARG A 21 15.19 11.95 3.40
CA ARG A 21 16.55 11.71 2.94
C ARG A 21 17.22 12.94 2.32
N LEU A 22 16.51 13.68 1.48
CA LEU A 22 17.02 14.90 0.85
C LEU A 22 17.34 15.98 1.90
N ARG A 23 16.49 16.11 2.94
CA ARG A 23 16.77 17.02 4.06
C ARG A 23 18.03 16.62 4.83
N GLN A 24 18.26 15.34 5.08
CA GLN A 24 19.51 14.85 5.69
C GLN A 24 20.75 15.18 4.84
N MET A 25 20.58 15.31 3.52
CA MET A 25 21.64 15.72 2.60
C MET A 25 21.79 17.25 2.52
N GLY A 26 21.13 18.01 3.38
CA GLY A 26 21.17 19.47 3.41
C GLY A 26 20.45 20.14 2.24
N LYS A 27 19.53 19.44 1.55
CA LYS A 27 18.80 19.98 0.40
C LYS A 27 17.55 20.74 0.83
N LYS A 28 17.28 21.88 0.20
CA LYS A 28 15.99 22.56 0.26
C LYS A 28 15.00 21.83 -0.64
N VAL A 29 13.91 21.34 -0.08
CA VAL A 29 12.95 20.48 -0.78
C VAL A 29 11.55 21.08 -0.70
N ALA A 30 10.79 20.98 -1.78
CA ALA A 30 9.36 21.20 -1.79
C ALA A 30 8.68 19.87 -2.22
N VAL A 31 7.71 19.41 -1.43
CA VAL A 31 6.86 18.26 -1.80
C VAL A 31 5.51 18.79 -2.25
N LEU A 32 5.05 18.38 -3.44
CA LEU A 32 3.74 18.74 -3.95
C LEU A 32 2.81 17.54 -3.78
N GLU A 33 1.80 17.69 -2.94
CA GLU A 33 0.78 16.65 -2.67
C GLU A 33 -0.58 17.14 -3.15
N ALA A 34 -1.21 16.35 -4.02
CA ALA A 34 -2.52 16.69 -4.58
C ALA A 34 -3.65 16.63 -3.55
N SER A 35 -3.47 15.81 -2.50
CA SER A 35 -4.43 15.62 -1.42
C SER A 35 -4.23 16.66 -0.30
N GLU A 36 -5.18 16.72 0.61
CA GLU A 36 -5.13 17.56 1.80
C GLU A 36 -4.31 16.96 2.95
N GLY A 37 -3.82 15.73 2.78
CA GLY A 37 -3.05 15.01 3.80
C GLY A 37 -2.04 14.05 3.22
N VAL A 38 -1.13 13.60 4.09
CA VAL A 38 -0.15 12.55 3.75
C VAL A 38 -0.80 11.19 3.70
N GLY A 39 -0.19 10.25 2.97
CA GLY A 39 -0.61 8.85 3.01
C GLY A 39 -0.71 8.19 1.65
N GLY A 40 -0.85 8.97 0.56
CA GLY A 40 -0.98 8.42 -0.78
C GLY A 40 -2.14 7.43 -0.90
N VAL A 41 -1.87 6.18 -1.29
CA VAL A 41 -2.89 5.13 -1.41
C VAL A 41 -3.67 4.90 -0.11
N TRP A 42 -3.05 5.04 1.05
CA TRP A 42 -3.67 4.86 2.37
C TRP A 42 -4.53 6.05 2.79
N PHE A 43 -4.36 7.20 2.17
CA PHE A 43 -5.27 8.35 2.31
C PHE A 43 -6.54 8.18 1.49
N HIS A 44 -6.45 7.56 0.30
CA HIS A 44 -7.56 7.47 -0.65
C HIS A 44 -8.36 6.17 -0.54
N ASN A 45 -7.71 5.04 -0.28
CA ASN A 45 -8.35 3.73 -0.27
C ASN A 45 -8.97 3.40 1.10
N ALA A 46 -9.92 4.23 1.53
CA ALA A 46 -10.60 4.12 2.82
C ALA A 46 -11.86 3.23 2.78
N TYR A 47 -11.97 2.31 1.81
CA TYR A 47 -13.08 1.38 1.72
C TYR A 47 -13.11 0.42 2.93
N PRO A 48 -14.29 -0.10 3.31
CA PRO A 48 -14.42 -0.97 4.49
C PRO A 48 -13.58 -2.25 4.34
N GLY A 49 -12.87 -2.60 5.40
CA GLY A 49 -11.99 -3.75 5.40
C GLY A 49 -10.64 -3.55 4.70
N ALA A 50 -10.34 -2.35 4.20
CA ALA A 50 -9.06 -2.04 3.57
C ALA A 50 -7.89 -2.33 4.50
N ARG A 51 -6.94 -3.16 4.05
CA ARG A 51 -5.75 -3.57 4.82
C ARG A 51 -4.59 -3.93 3.93
N CYS A 52 -3.41 -3.94 4.50
CA CYS A 52 -2.23 -4.45 3.82
C CYS A 52 -2.24 -5.99 3.80
N ASP A 53 -1.73 -6.58 2.74
CA ASP A 53 -1.48 -8.01 2.58
C ASP A 53 0.00 -8.39 2.78
N VAL A 54 0.81 -7.41 3.20
CA VAL A 54 2.16 -7.58 3.71
C VAL A 54 2.15 -7.41 5.22
N GLU A 55 2.94 -8.20 5.95
CA GLU A 55 3.03 -8.08 7.40
C GLU A 55 3.42 -6.66 7.85
N SER A 56 2.76 -6.17 8.88
CA SER A 56 2.87 -4.78 9.35
C SER A 56 4.31 -4.35 9.64
N TYR A 57 5.10 -5.23 10.23
CA TYR A 57 6.50 -4.97 10.53
C TYR A 57 7.38 -4.83 9.29
N ASP A 58 7.03 -5.48 8.18
CA ASP A 58 7.74 -5.33 6.90
C ASP A 58 7.21 -4.12 6.11
N TYR A 59 5.91 -3.79 6.28
CA TYR A 59 5.28 -2.64 5.64
C TYR A 59 5.46 -1.36 6.45
N SER A 60 6.68 -1.08 6.88
CA SER A 60 7.06 0.09 7.67
C SER A 60 8.44 0.61 7.28
N TYR A 61 8.75 1.83 7.68
CA TYR A 61 10.07 2.41 7.40
C TYR A 61 11.16 1.77 8.25
N SER A 62 12.33 1.59 7.64
CA SER A 62 13.54 1.02 8.24
C SER A 62 14.68 2.03 8.44
N PHE A 63 14.40 3.33 8.26
CA PHE A 63 15.45 4.34 8.28
C PHE A 63 15.73 4.93 9.68
N SER A 64 14.94 4.60 10.68
CA SER A 64 15.13 5.02 12.06
C SER A 64 14.85 3.86 13.00
N PRO A 65 15.89 3.33 13.66
CA PRO A 65 15.73 2.30 14.69
C PRO A 65 14.83 2.75 15.84
N GLU A 66 14.83 4.03 16.19
CA GLU A 66 13.99 4.59 17.25
C GLU A 66 12.51 4.51 16.85
N LEU A 67 12.18 4.85 15.60
CA LEU A 67 10.81 4.72 15.08
C LEU A 67 10.34 3.25 15.10
N GLU A 68 11.21 2.31 14.76
CA GLU A 68 10.91 0.88 14.78
C GLU A 68 10.62 0.39 16.21
N GLN A 69 11.30 0.91 17.21
CA GLN A 69 11.05 0.58 18.63
C GLN A 69 9.82 1.30 19.20
N GLU A 70 9.54 2.51 18.76
CA GLU A 70 8.48 3.38 19.26
C GLU A 70 7.10 2.92 18.78
N TRP A 71 6.98 2.57 17.49
CA TRP A 71 5.69 2.19 16.92
C TRP A 71 5.33 0.75 17.24
N ARG A 72 4.07 0.55 17.64
CA ARG A 72 3.49 -0.77 17.87
C ARG A 72 2.33 -1.00 16.91
N TRP A 73 2.36 -2.12 16.20
CA TRP A 73 1.28 -2.57 15.35
C TRP A 73 0.23 -3.36 16.14
N SER A 74 -1.05 -3.16 15.84
CA SER A 74 -2.13 -3.87 16.51
C SER A 74 -2.38 -5.26 15.95
N GLU A 75 -2.11 -5.45 14.66
CA GLU A 75 -2.38 -6.69 13.93
C GLU A 75 -1.20 -7.06 13.03
N ARG A 76 -1.09 -8.36 12.71
CA ARG A 76 -0.10 -8.88 11.77
C ARG A 76 -0.21 -8.19 10.41
N TYR A 77 -1.42 -7.99 9.90
CA TYR A 77 -1.72 -7.27 8.67
C TYR A 77 -2.56 -6.04 9.01
N ALA A 78 -1.92 -4.91 9.12
CA ALA A 78 -2.55 -3.67 9.58
C ALA A 78 -3.66 -3.18 8.65
N THR A 79 -4.68 -2.61 9.27
CA THR A 79 -5.79 -1.95 8.56
C THR A 79 -5.36 -0.60 7.99
N GLN A 80 -6.10 -0.13 6.98
CA GLN A 80 -5.89 1.19 6.38
C GLN A 80 -5.85 2.32 7.43
N PRO A 81 -6.77 2.42 8.40
CA PRO A 81 -6.70 3.49 9.40
C PRO A 81 -5.43 3.45 10.24
N GLU A 82 -4.92 2.27 10.57
CA GLU A 82 -3.70 2.15 11.35
C GLU A 82 -2.47 2.55 10.53
N ILE A 83 -2.38 2.11 9.28
CA ILE A 83 -1.29 2.51 8.39
C ILE A 83 -1.30 4.01 8.15
N LEU A 84 -2.49 4.61 7.99
CA LEU A 84 -2.61 6.05 7.84
C LEU A 84 -2.16 6.80 9.12
N ARG A 85 -2.49 6.28 10.32
CA ARG A 85 -1.97 6.83 11.58
C ARG A 85 -0.45 6.75 11.65
N TYR A 86 0.13 5.62 11.24
CA TYR A 86 1.57 5.44 11.18
C TYR A 86 2.25 6.46 10.26
N ILE A 87 1.72 6.67 9.06
CA ILE A 87 2.26 7.64 8.10
C ILE A 87 2.17 9.07 8.66
N ASN A 88 1.05 9.41 9.29
CA ASN A 88 0.88 10.71 9.95
C ASN A 88 1.88 10.88 11.09
N HIS A 89 2.03 9.86 11.95
CA HIS A 89 3.02 9.85 13.03
C HIS A 89 4.44 10.11 12.49
N VAL A 90 4.83 9.45 11.40
CA VAL A 90 6.14 9.68 10.77
C VAL A 90 6.28 11.10 10.25
N ALA A 91 5.26 11.64 9.59
CA ALA A 91 5.29 13.01 9.08
C ALA A 91 5.45 14.04 10.20
N ASP A 92 4.79 13.81 11.34
CA ASP A 92 4.86 14.69 12.51
C ASP A 92 6.17 14.53 13.27
N ARG A 93 6.59 13.29 13.55
CA ARG A 93 7.82 12.97 14.30
C ARG A 93 9.08 13.56 13.66
N PHE A 94 9.13 13.58 12.35
CA PHE A 94 10.29 14.12 11.61
C PHE A 94 10.06 15.54 11.06
N ASP A 95 8.98 16.21 11.51
CA ASP A 95 8.63 17.58 11.08
C ASP A 95 8.67 17.74 9.55
N LEU A 96 8.02 16.77 8.84
CA LEU A 96 8.05 16.76 7.37
C LEU A 96 7.00 17.66 6.75
N ARG A 97 5.87 17.92 7.47
CA ARG A 97 4.74 18.66 6.91
C ARG A 97 5.07 20.09 6.47
N LYS A 98 6.05 20.75 7.09
CA LYS A 98 6.43 22.12 6.77
C LYS A 98 6.96 22.29 5.35
N ASP A 99 7.49 21.20 4.75
CA ASP A 99 8.02 21.23 3.39
C ASP A 99 7.02 20.60 2.37
N ILE A 100 5.79 20.32 2.81
CA ILE A 100 4.74 19.73 1.96
C ILE A 100 3.69 20.80 1.62
N HIS A 101 3.50 21.01 0.34
CA HIS A 101 2.42 21.83 -0.21
C HIS A 101 1.23 20.92 -0.51
N PHE A 102 0.27 20.88 0.42
CA PHE A 102 -0.96 20.12 0.27
C PHE A 102 -1.91 20.78 -0.74
N SER A 103 -2.89 20.02 -1.22
CA SER A 103 -3.88 20.44 -2.22
C SER A 103 -3.24 21.06 -3.46
N THR A 104 -2.05 20.55 -3.83
CA THR A 104 -1.20 21.10 -4.87
C THR A 104 -0.96 20.05 -5.96
N PHE A 105 -1.80 20.08 -6.98
CA PHE A 105 -1.69 19.16 -8.12
C PHE A 105 -0.64 19.68 -9.10
N MET A 106 0.41 18.89 -9.36
CA MET A 106 1.41 19.18 -10.40
C MET A 106 0.78 18.98 -11.78
N GLU A 107 0.79 20.03 -12.59
CA GLU A 107 0.22 20.04 -13.93
C GLU A 107 1.27 19.77 -15.01
N GLU A 108 2.43 20.42 -14.87
CA GLU A 108 3.49 20.36 -15.88
C GLU A 108 4.86 20.33 -15.19
N ALA A 109 5.78 19.58 -15.76
CA ALA A 109 7.21 19.65 -15.43
C ALA A 109 8.00 19.67 -16.73
N ARG A 110 8.85 20.71 -16.92
CA ARG A 110 9.68 20.90 -18.09
C ARG A 110 11.13 21.13 -17.68
N TYR A 111 12.04 20.45 -18.34
CA TYR A 111 13.46 20.69 -18.14
C TYR A 111 13.93 21.86 -19.01
N ASP A 112 14.59 22.83 -18.38
CA ASP A 112 15.26 23.95 -19.05
C ASP A 112 16.74 23.61 -19.24
N GLU A 113 17.13 23.28 -20.45
CA GLU A 113 18.49 22.88 -20.80
C GLU A 113 19.51 23.99 -20.56
N LYS A 114 19.11 25.28 -20.73
CA LYS A 114 20.02 26.40 -20.56
C LYS A 114 20.30 26.68 -19.08
N ALA A 115 19.27 26.56 -18.25
CA ALA A 115 19.39 26.76 -16.81
C ALA A 115 19.81 25.47 -16.07
N ALA A 116 19.82 24.31 -16.76
CA ALA A 116 20.03 22.98 -16.19
C ALA A 116 19.13 22.73 -14.98
N ARG A 117 17.84 23.09 -15.11
CA ARG A 117 16.85 23.00 -14.03
C ARG A 117 15.49 22.58 -14.56
N TRP A 118 14.75 21.91 -13.70
CA TRP A 118 13.32 21.66 -13.90
C TRP A 118 12.51 22.90 -13.55
N VAL A 119 11.53 23.21 -14.36
CA VAL A 119 10.44 24.16 -14.10
C VAL A 119 9.18 23.37 -13.91
N ILE A 120 8.63 23.39 -12.69
CA ILE A 120 7.45 22.63 -12.29
C ILE A 120 6.31 23.58 -11.99
N LYS A 121 5.17 23.37 -12.63
CA LYS A 121 3.97 24.19 -12.48
C LYS A 121 2.84 23.37 -11.88
N SER A 122 2.16 23.94 -10.90
CA SER A 122 0.93 23.39 -10.35
C SER A 122 -0.31 23.97 -11.02
N LYS A 123 -1.41 23.25 -10.91
CA LYS A 123 -2.71 23.63 -11.51
C LYS A 123 -3.23 24.98 -11.00
N ASP A 124 -2.88 25.37 -9.78
CA ASP A 124 -3.20 26.68 -9.19
C ASP A 124 -2.26 27.82 -9.60
N GLY A 125 -1.31 27.54 -10.52
CA GLY A 125 -0.42 28.53 -11.11
C GLY A 125 0.87 28.77 -10.35
N ARG A 126 1.13 28.13 -9.23
CA ARG A 126 2.43 28.21 -8.53
C ARG A 126 3.52 27.55 -9.36
N VAL A 127 4.74 28.07 -9.28
CA VAL A 127 5.89 27.59 -10.09
C VAL A 127 7.11 27.40 -9.21
N TRP A 128 7.76 26.25 -9.35
CA TRP A 128 9.03 25.90 -8.71
C TRP A 128 10.12 25.70 -9.76
N SER A 129 11.35 26.05 -9.38
CA SER A 129 12.56 25.72 -10.13
C SER A 129 13.45 24.83 -9.28
N ALA A 130 13.82 23.65 -9.79
CA ALA A 130 14.58 22.66 -9.04
C ALA A 130 15.67 21.99 -9.89
N GLN A 131 16.79 21.62 -9.25
CA GLN A 131 17.80 20.79 -9.88
C GLN A 131 17.33 19.35 -10.04
N TYR A 132 16.62 18.85 -9.03
CA TYR A 132 16.11 17.48 -9.01
C TYR A 132 14.59 17.47 -9.03
N PHE A 133 14.04 16.59 -9.86
CA PHE A 133 12.62 16.32 -9.97
C PHE A 133 12.37 14.84 -9.65
N VAL A 134 11.67 14.55 -8.56
CA VAL A 134 11.48 13.19 -8.04
C VAL A 134 10.01 12.84 -8.06
N MET A 135 9.64 11.85 -8.87
CA MET A 135 8.25 11.38 -8.96
C MET A 135 7.99 10.25 -7.97
N CYS A 136 7.18 10.53 -6.95
CA CYS A 136 6.70 9.57 -5.94
C CYS A 136 5.17 9.37 -6.04
N VAL A 137 4.67 9.30 -7.27
CA VAL A 137 3.23 9.33 -7.60
C VAL A 137 2.48 8.03 -7.31
N GLY A 138 3.17 6.95 -6.96
CA GLY A 138 2.57 5.64 -6.68
C GLY A 138 2.10 4.92 -7.96
N GLN A 139 1.72 3.65 -7.79
CA GLN A 139 1.24 2.80 -8.90
C GLN A 139 -0.29 2.82 -9.04
N LEU A 140 -1.01 3.18 -7.99
CA LEU A 140 -2.48 3.08 -7.89
C LEU A 140 -3.13 4.46 -7.72
N SER A 141 -2.45 5.53 -8.12
CA SER A 141 -2.93 6.91 -7.95
C SER A 141 -4.06 7.30 -8.91
N THR A 142 -4.23 6.58 -10.02
CA THR A 142 -5.29 6.83 -10.98
C THR A 142 -6.32 5.71 -10.97
N THR A 143 -7.59 6.07 -10.86
CA THR A 143 -8.69 5.10 -10.93
C THR A 143 -9.23 5.04 -12.35
N LYS A 144 -9.40 3.83 -12.88
CA LYS A 144 -10.13 3.62 -14.12
C LYS A 144 -11.57 3.24 -13.78
N ALA A 145 -12.48 4.20 -13.92
CA ALA A 145 -13.90 3.91 -13.78
C ALA A 145 -14.36 3.02 -14.94
N PRO A 146 -15.04 1.89 -14.66
CA PRO A 146 -15.66 1.12 -15.73
C PRO A 146 -16.81 1.91 -16.33
N ASN A 147 -17.08 1.69 -17.61
CA ASN A 147 -18.23 2.24 -18.30
C ASN A 147 -19.14 1.08 -18.70
N TYR A 148 -20.17 0.83 -17.89
CA TYR A 148 -21.15 -0.21 -18.16
C TYR A 148 -22.36 0.38 -18.89
N PRO A 149 -22.90 -0.29 -19.93
CA PRO A 149 -24.17 0.12 -20.53
C PRO A 149 -25.27 0.20 -19.46
N GLY A 150 -26.01 1.32 -19.45
CA GLY A 150 -27.07 1.56 -18.48
C GLY A 150 -26.63 1.98 -17.08
N GLN A 151 -25.34 2.21 -16.84
CA GLN A 151 -24.85 2.65 -15.52
C GLN A 151 -25.51 3.97 -15.06
N SER A 152 -25.80 4.89 -15.99
CA SER A 152 -26.50 6.15 -15.73
C SER A 152 -27.96 5.97 -15.32
N ASP A 153 -28.56 4.82 -15.62
CA ASP A 153 -29.97 4.54 -15.33
C ASP A 153 -30.14 3.94 -13.94
N PHE A 154 -29.04 3.50 -13.32
CA PHE A 154 -29.07 2.99 -11.96
C PHE A 154 -29.43 4.11 -10.97
N LYS A 155 -30.44 3.85 -10.13
CA LYS A 155 -30.99 4.84 -9.18
C LYS A 155 -30.33 4.80 -7.79
N GLY A 156 -29.49 3.79 -7.55
CA GLY A 156 -28.74 3.66 -6.32
C GLY A 156 -27.41 4.43 -6.35
N GLU A 157 -26.74 4.45 -5.24
CA GLU A 157 -25.41 5.05 -5.12
C GLU A 157 -24.36 4.12 -5.76
N VAL A 158 -23.47 4.69 -6.57
CA VAL A 158 -22.35 3.98 -7.20
C VAL A 158 -21.05 4.50 -6.62
N ILE A 159 -20.30 3.64 -5.94
CA ILE A 159 -19.05 3.99 -5.28
C ILE A 159 -17.90 3.19 -5.90
N HIS A 160 -16.79 3.86 -6.21
CA HIS A 160 -15.56 3.22 -6.65
C HIS A 160 -14.59 3.08 -5.48
N SER A 161 -14.06 1.86 -5.23
CA SER A 161 -13.18 1.57 -4.08
C SER A 161 -11.96 2.50 -3.98
N GLY A 162 -11.34 2.87 -5.11
CA GLY A 162 -10.21 3.80 -5.17
C GLY A 162 -10.59 5.29 -5.07
N LYS A 163 -11.88 5.61 -4.90
CA LYS A 163 -12.44 6.96 -4.68
C LYS A 163 -13.50 6.89 -3.61
N TRP A 164 -13.19 6.24 -2.50
CA TRP A 164 -14.15 6.09 -1.41
C TRP A 164 -14.57 7.45 -0.88
N PRO A 165 -15.89 7.69 -0.67
CA PRO A 165 -16.37 8.97 -0.19
C PRO A 165 -15.85 9.24 1.24
N LYS A 166 -15.73 10.52 1.62
CA LYS A 166 -15.32 10.93 2.96
C LYS A 166 -16.46 10.92 3.98
N HIS A 167 -17.70 10.88 3.51
CA HIS A 167 -18.85 10.69 4.37
C HIS A 167 -19.04 9.20 4.70
N GLU A 168 -19.72 8.93 5.79
CA GLU A 168 -20.06 7.58 6.19
C GLU A 168 -21.00 6.93 5.17
N VAL A 169 -20.69 5.70 4.77
CA VAL A 169 -21.53 4.88 3.91
C VAL A 169 -22.20 3.81 4.75
N THR A 170 -23.51 3.83 4.82
CA THR A 170 -24.32 2.85 5.56
C THR A 170 -24.87 1.79 4.63
N TYR A 171 -24.91 0.55 5.09
CA TYR A 171 -25.39 -0.61 4.33
C TYR A 171 -26.68 -1.20 4.92
N ASP A 172 -27.10 -0.75 6.10
CA ASP A 172 -28.27 -1.26 6.82
C ASP A 172 -29.54 -1.20 5.97
N GLY A 173 -30.19 -2.35 5.87
CA GLY A 173 -31.42 -2.50 5.10
C GLY A 173 -31.27 -2.44 3.58
N LYS A 174 -30.06 -2.21 3.06
CA LYS A 174 -29.79 -2.04 1.64
C LYS A 174 -29.49 -3.39 0.95
N HIS A 175 -29.86 -3.48 -0.31
CA HIS A 175 -29.32 -4.47 -1.23
C HIS A 175 -28.05 -3.89 -1.85
N VAL A 176 -26.93 -4.54 -1.62
CA VAL A 176 -25.62 -4.06 -2.06
C VAL A 176 -25.06 -5.01 -3.13
N ALA A 177 -24.44 -4.44 -4.14
CA ALA A 177 -23.73 -5.19 -5.17
C ALA A 177 -22.25 -4.81 -5.16
N ILE A 178 -21.37 -5.81 -5.17
CA ILE A 178 -19.93 -5.63 -5.37
C ILE A 178 -19.57 -6.18 -6.75
N ILE A 179 -18.94 -5.37 -7.58
CA ILE A 179 -18.44 -5.80 -8.89
C ILE A 179 -16.93 -5.98 -8.83
N GLY A 180 -16.51 -7.23 -8.93
CA GLY A 180 -15.10 -7.64 -8.90
C GLY A 180 -14.68 -8.31 -7.60
N THR A 181 -13.79 -9.30 -7.73
CA THR A 181 -13.21 -10.11 -6.66
C THR A 181 -11.70 -10.02 -6.60
N GLY A 182 -11.13 -8.88 -6.97
CA GLY A 182 -9.74 -8.53 -6.64
C GLY A 182 -9.61 -8.20 -5.15
N SER A 183 -8.40 -7.87 -4.68
CA SER A 183 -8.11 -7.61 -3.26
C SER A 183 -9.13 -6.69 -2.59
N SER A 184 -9.48 -5.56 -3.21
CA SER A 184 -10.46 -4.63 -2.63
C SER A 184 -11.85 -5.25 -2.49
N GLY A 185 -12.34 -5.96 -3.50
CA GLY A 185 -13.64 -6.63 -3.45
C GLY A 185 -13.68 -7.71 -2.36
N MET A 186 -12.62 -8.51 -2.28
CA MET A 186 -12.50 -9.56 -1.25
C MET A 186 -12.44 -8.98 0.17
N GLN A 187 -11.75 -7.86 0.36
CA GLN A 187 -11.67 -7.18 1.65
C GLN A 187 -12.99 -6.51 2.06
N MET A 188 -13.73 -5.92 1.12
CA MET A 188 -15.02 -5.29 1.39
C MET A 188 -16.14 -6.31 1.69
N THR A 189 -16.14 -7.45 1.01
CA THR A 189 -17.22 -8.42 1.05
C THR A 189 -17.61 -8.84 2.47
N PRO A 190 -16.69 -9.30 3.35
CA PRO A 190 -17.07 -9.75 4.69
C PRO A 190 -17.59 -8.61 5.58
N VAL A 191 -17.11 -7.38 5.40
CA VAL A 191 -17.54 -6.23 6.19
C VAL A 191 -18.94 -5.78 5.78
N ILE A 192 -19.17 -5.66 4.48
CA ILE A 192 -20.48 -5.25 3.96
C ILE A 192 -21.56 -6.32 4.19
N ALA A 193 -21.19 -7.60 4.09
CA ALA A 193 -22.11 -8.71 4.34
C ALA A 193 -22.71 -8.73 5.75
N GLN A 194 -21.98 -8.18 6.75
CA GLN A 194 -22.46 -8.13 8.14
C GLN A 194 -23.56 -7.07 8.35
N GLN A 195 -23.67 -6.08 7.47
CA GLN A 195 -24.57 -4.94 7.62
C GLN A 195 -25.67 -4.91 6.57
N ALA A 196 -25.36 -5.35 5.34
CA ALA A 196 -26.31 -5.31 4.24
C ALA A 196 -27.48 -6.30 4.43
N LYS A 197 -28.68 -5.89 4.06
CA LYS A 197 -29.84 -6.80 4.00
C LYS A 197 -29.61 -7.94 3.01
N HIS A 198 -28.92 -7.66 1.91
CA HIS A 198 -28.53 -8.64 0.91
C HIS A 198 -27.28 -8.14 0.19
N LEU A 199 -26.31 -9.02 -0.03
CA LEU A 199 -25.10 -8.74 -0.77
C LEU A 199 -25.00 -9.66 -2.00
N THR A 200 -24.83 -9.08 -3.17
CA THR A 200 -24.51 -9.79 -4.41
C THR A 200 -23.11 -9.45 -4.86
N VAL A 201 -22.28 -10.47 -5.10
CA VAL A 201 -20.91 -10.29 -5.62
C VAL A 201 -20.85 -10.77 -7.06
N PHE A 202 -20.47 -9.86 -7.97
CA PHE A 202 -20.30 -10.17 -9.39
C PHE A 202 -18.83 -10.47 -9.70
N GLN A 203 -18.56 -11.72 -10.07
CA GLN A 203 -17.22 -12.19 -10.39
C GLN A 203 -17.13 -12.55 -11.89
N ARG A 204 -16.16 -11.97 -12.58
CA ARG A 204 -15.83 -12.33 -13.97
C ARG A 204 -14.80 -13.47 -14.02
N THR A 205 -13.71 -13.27 -13.30
CA THR A 205 -12.59 -14.22 -13.25
C THR A 205 -12.39 -14.67 -11.81
N PRO A 206 -12.36 -15.98 -11.52
CA PRO A 206 -12.10 -16.47 -10.19
C PRO A 206 -10.74 -16.03 -9.67
N ASN A 207 -10.70 -15.59 -8.40
CA ASN A 207 -9.48 -15.40 -7.66
C ASN A 207 -9.43 -16.44 -6.55
N TYR A 208 -8.32 -17.14 -6.47
CA TYR A 208 -8.07 -18.04 -5.36
C TYR A 208 -7.61 -17.23 -4.16
N SER A 209 -8.17 -17.53 -3.01
CA SER A 209 -7.82 -16.86 -1.75
C SER A 209 -7.38 -17.91 -0.75
N ILE A 210 -6.34 -17.61 -0.01
CA ILE A 210 -5.83 -18.43 1.09
C ILE A 210 -5.98 -17.65 2.39
N PRO A 211 -6.17 -18.33 3.54
CA PRO A 211 -6.23 -17.67 4.82
C PRO A 211 -4.95 -16.88 5.11
N ALA A 212 -5.10 -15.61 5.47
CA ALA A 212 -3.96 -14.75 5.80
C ALA A 212 -3.40 -15.02 7.20
N ALA A 213 -4.16 -15.71 8.07
CA ALA A 213 -3.85 -15.84 9.50
C ALA A 213 -3.61 -14.50 10.19
N ASN A 214 -4.43 -13.51 9.86
CA ASN A 214 -4.36 -12.25 10.58
C ASN A 214 -4.77 -12.47 12.05
N ALA A 215 -3.99 -11.92 12.94
CA ALA A 215 -4.22 -11.97 14.38
C ALA A 215 -3.73 -10.68 15.04
N PRO A 216 -4.26 -10.34 16.22
CA PRO A 216 -3.67 -9.31 17.06
C PRO A 216 -2.19 -9.63 17.37
N VAL A 217 -1.36 -8.62 17.40
CA VAL A 217 0.05 -8.74 17.81
C VAL A 217 0.10 -8.78 19.34
N THR A 218 0.66 -9.84 19.90
CA THR A 218 0.87 -9.95 21.36
C THR A 218 2.06 -9.12 21.82
N ASP A 219 2.17 -8.89 23.14
CA ASP A 219 3.31 -8.18 23.73
C ASP A 219 4.61 -8.95 23.53
N GLU A 220 4.54 -10.27 23.58
CA GLU A 220 5.68 -11.16 23.37
C GLU A 220 6.15 -11.11 21.91
N GLU A 221 5.21 -11.15 20.96
CA GLU A 221 5.54 -11.06 19.54
C GLU A 221 6.16 -9.70 19.19
N ASP A 222 5.58 -8.60 19.71
CA ASP A 222 6.11 -7.24 19.50
C ASP A 222 7.53 -7.13 20.06
N ALA A 223 7.75 -7.57 21.30
CA ALA A 223 9.07 -7.56 21.94
C ALA A 223 10.09 -8.40 21.17
N GLN A 224 9.71 -9.59 20.72
CA GLN A 224 10.57 -10.47 19.94
C GLN A 224 10.95 -9.86 18.60
N VAL A 225 9.99 -9.29 17.87
CA VAL A 225 10.28 -8.64 16.59
C VAL A 225 11.19 -7.44 16.79
N LYS A 226 10.89 -6.59 17.79
CA LYS A 226 11.70 -5.40 18.11
C LYS A 226 13.14 -5.73 18.49
N ALA A 227 13.35 -6.83 19.23
CA ALA A 227 14.69 -7.31 19.56
C ALA A 227 15.50 -7.76 18.33
N HIS A 228 14.83 -8.19 17.25
CA HIS A 228 15.44 -8.76 16.05
C HIS A 228 15.13 -7.99 14.76
N TYR A 229 14.74 -6.71 14.87
CA TYR A 229 14.36 -5.91 13.69
C TYR A 229 15.48 -5.83 12.65
N ARG A 230 16.73 -5.72 13.10
CA ARG A 230 17.88 -5.63 12.20
C ARG A 230 18.01 -6.88 11.34
N GLU A 231 17.96 -8.07 11.96
CA GLU A 231 18.03 -9.33 11.23
C GLU A 231 16.83 -9.52 10.29
N ARG A 232 15.64 -9.07 10.72
CA ARG A 232 14.43 -9.09 9.87
C ARG A 232 14.65 -8.23 8.62
N ARG A 233 15.14 -7.01 8.77
CA ARG A 233 15.42 -6.09 7.64
C ARG A 233 16.53 -6.63 6.73
N ASP A 234 17.57 -7.18 7.29
CA ASP A 234 18.67 -7.76 6.51
C ASP A 234 18.20 -8.98 5.70
N ARG A 235 17.31 -9.82 6.25
CA ARG A 235 16.68 -10.91 5.50
C ARG A 235 15.81 -10.36 4.35
N ALA A 236 14.97 -9.36 4.62
CA ALA A 236 14.13 -8.75 3.60
C ALA A 236 14.97 -8.12 2.48
N TRP A 237 16.01 -7.38 2.84
CA TRP A 237 16.92 -6.75 1.88
C TRP A 237 17.63 -7.76 0.97
N ASN A 238 18.00 -8.92 1.49
CA ASN A 238 18.68 -9.96 0.74
C ASN A 238 17.72 -10.99 0.09
N SER A 239 16.41 -10.78 0.16
CA SER A 239 15.41 -11.62 -0.49
C SER A 239 15.00 -11.08 -1.86
N ALA A 240 14.59 -11.97 -2.76
CA ALA A 240 14.11 -11.60 -4.09
C ALA A 240 12.80 -10.78 -4.05
N THR A 241 12.02 -10.93 -2.97
CA THR A 241 10.71 -10.26 -2.82
C THR A 241 10.79 -8.97 -2.00
N GLY A 242 11.89 -8.72 -1.29
CA GLY A 242 12.00 -7.65 -0.31
C GLY A 242 11.22 -7.88 0.99
N LEU A 243 10.69 -9.09 1.21
CA LEU A 243 9.78 -9.41 2.33
C LEU A 243 10.34 -10.44 3.33
N GLY A 244 11.62 -10.76 3.28
CA GLY A 244 12.22 -11.76 4.16
C GLY A 244 11.75 -13.20 3.94
N PHE A 245 10.83 -13.44 3.01
CA PHE A 245 10.42 -14.75 2.55
C PHE A 245 11.37 -15.21 1.43
N MET A 246 12.00 -16.36 1.64
CA MET A 246 12.79 -16.99 0.60
C MET A 246 11.94 -18.10 -0.02
N PRO A 247 11.67 -18.06 -1.34
CA PRO A 247 11.05 -19.20 -1.99
C PRO A 247 11.94 -20.43 -1.83
N ASN A 248 11.32 -21.58 -1.66
CA ASN A 248 12.03 -22.86 -1.74
C ASN A 248 12.76 -22.91 -3.11
N LYS A 249 13.98 -23.39 -3.14
CA LYS A 249 14.76 -23.55 -4.39
C LYS A 249 14.36 -24.80 -5.17
N THR A 250 13.51 -25.65 -4.60
CA THR A 250 13.05 -26.91 -5.20
C THR A 250 11.81 -26.65 -6.06
N SER A 251 11.72 -27.29 -7.22
CA SER A 251 10.52 -27.32 -8.06
C SER A 251 9.47 -28.26 -7.48
N ALA A 252 8.21 -27.88 -7.57
CA ALA A 252 7.09 -28.75 -7.22
C ALA A 252 7.04 -30.02 -8.12
N LEU A 253 7.68 -29.98 -9.30
CA LEU A 253 7.73 -31.08 -10.26
C LEU A 253 8.87 -32.07 -9.97
N ASP A 254 9.86 -31.68 -9.14
CA ASP A 254 11.06 -32.49 -8.84
C ASP A 254 10.90 -33.33 -7.55
N VAL A 255 9.75 -33.26 -6.90
CA VAL A 255 9.45 -33.97 -5.64
C VAL A 255 8.34 -35.00 -5.83
N THR A 256 8.31 -36.01 -4.95
CA THR A 256 7.20 -36.98 -4.95
C THR A 256 5.89 -36.35 -4.53
N PRO A 257 4.73 -36.96 -4.87
CA PRO A 257 3.44 -36.47 -4.41
C PRO A 257 3.35 -36.37 -2.89
N GLU A 258 3.91 -37.33 -2.16
CA GLU A 258 3.90 -37.36 -0.70
C GLU A 258 4.74 -36.24 -0.08
N GLU A 259 5.91 -35.97 -0.64
CA GLU A 259 6.78 -34.85 -0.22
C GLU A 259 6.08 -33.51 -0.50
N ARG A 260 5.42 -33.38 -1.64
CA ARG A 260 4.69 -32.19 -2.04
C ARG A 260 3.52 -31.90 -1.10
N GLU A 261 2.70 -32.92 -0.80
CA GLU A 261 1.58 -32.82 0.14
C GLU A 261 2.06 -32.36 1.52
N LYS A 262 3.09 -33.00 2.05
CA LYS A 262 3.69 -32.65 3.34
C LYS A 262 4.21 -31.21 3.36
N ALA A 263 4.82 -30.72 2.27
CA ALA A 263 5.29 -29.34 2.17
C ALA A 263 4.15 -28.33 2.11
N TYR A 264 3.07 -28.65 1.37
CA TYR A 264 1.88 -27.81 1.32
C TYR A 264 1.16 -27.76 2.67
N GLU A 265 0.98 -28.88 3.36
CA GLU A 265 0.41 -28.91 4.71
C GLU A 265 1.23 -28.08 5.70
N ALA A 266 2.55 -28.19 5.68
CA ALA A 266 3.42 -27.39 6.52
C ALA A 266 3.34 -25.89 6.21
N SER A 267 3.16 -25.53 4.94
CA SER A 267 3.02 -24.16 4.50
C SER A 267 1.62 -23.61 4.77
N TRP A 268 0.59 -24.44 4.63
CA TRP A 268 -0.77 -24.10 5.00
C TRP A 268 -0.90 -23.75 6.47
N ASN A 269 -0.27 -24.54 7.34
CA ASN A 269 -0.27 -24.29 8.78
C ASN A 269 0.48 -23.00 9.19
N ARG A 270 1.39 -22.52 8.36
CA ARG A 270 2.05 -21.21 8.54
C ARG A 270 1.23 -20.04 8.02
N LEU A 271 0.31 -20.29 7.09
CA LEU A 271 -0.63 -19.36 6.47
C LEU A 271 0.01 -18.14 5.79
N GLY A 272 -0.82 -17.34 5.14
CA GLY A 272 -0.40 -16.12 4.46
C GLY A 272 0.41 -16.37 3.19
N PHE A 273 1.17 -15.35 2.78
CA PHE A 273 1.90 -15.36 1.50
C PHE A 273 2.96 -16.48 1.40
N GLY A 274 3.41 -17.02 2.53
CA GLY A 274 4.36 -18.13 2.58
C GLY A 274 3.87 -19.41 1.89
N PHE A 275 2.55 -19.62 1.79
CA PHE A 275 1.98 -20.74 1.05
C PHE A 275 2.31 -20.67 -0.45
N ALA A 276 2.17 -19.49 -1.06
CA ALA A 276 2.48 -19.27 -2.47
C ALA A 276 3.97 -19.44 -2.81
N LEU A 277 4.84 -19.52 -1.80
CA LEU A 277 6.29 -19.69 -1.93
C LEU A 277 6.77 -21.07 -1.46
N THR A 278 5.87 -22.04 -1.27
CA THR A 278 6.22 -23.42 -0.91
C THR A 278 7.21 -24.04 -1.89
N TYR A 279 7.03 -23.76 -3.18
CA TYR A 279 7.96 -24.06 -4.25
C TYR A 279 8.17 -22.83 -5.12
N PHE A 280 9.37 -22.69 -5.74
CA PHE A 280 9.68 -21.47 -6.49
C PHE A 280 8.87 -21.31 -7.77
N ASP A 281 8.37 -22.39 -8.35
CA ASP A 281 7.77 -22.45 -9.68
C ASP A 281 6.23 -22.48 -9.68
N ILE A 282 5.56 -22.62 -8.53
CA ILE A 282 4.08 -22.69 -8.49
C ILE A 282 3.37 -21.46 -9.04
N LEU A 283 3.98 -20.29 -8.98
CA LEU A 283 3.42 -19.07 -9.57
C LEU A 283 3.85 -18.85 -11.03
N LEU A 284 4.81 -19.62 -11.51
CA LEU A 284 5.45 -19.42 -12.83
C LEU A 284 5.17 -20.54 -13.82
N ASN A 285 4.85 -21.74 -13.33
CA ASN A 285 4.68 -22.94 -14.12
C ASN A 285 3.28 -23.52 -13.91
N LYS A 286 2.48 -23.58 -14.98
CA LYS A 286 1.11 -24.11 -14.94
C LYS A 286 1.02 -25.58 -14.53
N GLN A 287 2.06 -26.37 -14.75
CA GLN A 287 2.08 -27.79 -14.34
C GLN A 287 2.44 -27.95 -12.86
N ALA A 288 3.15 -26.97 -12.29
CA ALA A 288 3.51 -26.95 -10.88
C ALA A 288 2.41 -26.35 -9.98
N ASN A 289 1.51 -25.57 -10.58
CA ASN A 289 0.33 -24.96 -9.95
C ASN A 289 -0.86 -25.97 -9.99
#